data_ad6872d2737f9e5fa0bd367165839b85
#
_entry.id   ad6872d2737f9e5fa0bd367165839b85
#
_cell.length_a   1.000
_cell.length_b   1.000
_cell.length_c   1.000
_cell.angle_alpha   90.00
_cell.angle_beta   90.00
_cell.angle_gamma   90.00
#
_symmetry.space_group_name_H-M   'P 1'
#
loop_
_entity.id
_entity.type
_entity.pdbx_description
1 polymer ?
#
loop_
_entity_poly.entity_id
_entity_poly.type
_entity_poly.pdbx_seq_one_letter_code
_entity_poly.pdbx_strand_id
1 'polypeptide(L)'
;ISEGEWQFVPAEWNENLSKCKMTKVEGEQSTWTIKLTPSIRQWYGSGKTAVNRLGVVIRSADGSKQTEDLFIPVTDTQFKAFEPAAVKSGAMPSGLLHGINIVDNSTVTLVLYDKDKNGTRKDFAHVIADFNNWTLSNDEKSQMFRDDAAGCWWITISGLNLAKEYAFQYYTGKKDTPIRVADPYARKILDPWN
;
A
#
# COMPACT_ATOMS: atom_id res chain seq x y z
N ILE A 1 4.55 3.01 5.61
CA ILE A 1 4.32 4.22 6.43
C ILE A 1 5.70 4.75 6.75
N SER A 2 6.02 5.98 6.33
CA SER A 2 7.24 6.68 6.73
C SER A 2 7.26 6.80 8.26
N GLU A 3 8.38 6.51 8.89
CA GLU A 3 8.55 6.77 10.31
C GLU A 3 8.35 8.27 10.55
N GLY A 4 7.33 8.63 11.35
CA GLY A 4 7.14 10.00 11.79
C GLY A 4 5.76 10.62 11.54
N GLU A 5 4.86 10.01 10.78
CA GLU A 5 3.53 10.57 10.57
C GLU A 5 2.44 9.81 11.33
N TRP A 6 1.65 10.55 12.11
CA TRP A 6 0.45 10.05 12.76
C TRP A 6 -0.66 9.87 11.72
N GLN A 7 -1.20 8.66 11.59
CA GLN A 7 -2.29 8.34 10.68
C GLN A 7 -3.55 7.94 11.45
N PHE A 8 -4.70 8.20 10.86
CA PHE A 8 -6.00 7.86 11.47
C PHE A 8 -6.17 8.44 12.86
N VAL A 9 -5.72 9.68 13.05
CA VAL A 9 -5.84 10.39 14.33
C VAL A 9 -7.32 10.56 14.67
N PRO A 10 -7.77 10.10 15.85
CA PRO A 10 -9.20 10.05 16.19
C PRO A 10 -9.79 11.41 16.57
N ALA A 11 -8.96 12.40 16.87
CA ALA A 11 -9.33 13.75 17.31
C ALA A 11 -8.20 14.73 17.01
N GLU A 12 -8.53 15.99 16.81
CA GLU A 12 -7.54 17.06 16.79
C GLU A 12 -6.90 17.24 18.17
N TRP A 13 -5.69 17.77 18.21
CA TRP A 13 -4.89 17.79 19.43
C TRP A 13 -5.56 18.52 20.61
N ASN A 14 -6.32 19.53 20.33
CA ASN A 14 -7.03 20.35 21.34
C ASN A 14 -8.47 19.89 21.61
N GLU A 15 -8.94 18.83 20.96
CA GLU A 15 -10.28 18.28 21.16
C GLU A 15 -10.34 17.24 22.26
N ASN A 16 -11.39 17.29 23.07
CA ASN A 16 -11.70 16.31 24.11
C ASN A 16 -12.92 15.44 23.72
N LEU A 17 -12.77 14.63 22.67
CA LEU A 17 -13.86 13.76 22.23
C LEU A 17 -14.19 12.72 23.30
N SER A 18 -15.47 12.51 23.52
CA SER A 18 -15.97 11.53 24.52
C SER A 18 -15.43 10.11 24.27
N LYS A 19 -15.28 9.72 23.01
CA LYS A 19 -14.72 8.40 22.65
C LYS A 19 -13.25 8.23 23.05
N CYS A 20 -12.51 9.32 23.24
CA CYS A 20 -11.09 9.31 23.65
C CYS A 20 -10.93 9.43 25.18
N LYS A 21 -12.01 9.65 25.92
CA LYS A 21 -11.97 9.83 27.37
C LYS A 21 -11.71 8.51 28.09
N MET A 22 -10.66 8.47 28.90
CA MET A 22 -10.38 7.35 29.80
C MET A 22 -11.23 7.45 31.06
N THR A 23 -11.58 6.29 31.64
CA THR A 23 -12.31 6.18 32.89
C THR A 23 -11.37 5.65 33.96
N LYS A 24 -11.40 6.27 35.13
CA LYS A 24 -10.63 5.80 36.28
C LYS A 24 -11.22 4.49 36.80
N VAL A 25 -10.35 3.53 37.09
CA VAL A 25 -10.79 2.25 37.69
C VAL A 25 -11.10 2.47 39.16
N GLU A 26 -12.30 2.06 39.58
CA GLU A 26 -12.75 2.20 40.96
C GLU A 26 -11.90 1.34 41.91
N GLY A 27 -11.50 1.92 43.03
CA GLY A 27 -10.63 1.25 44.00
C GLY A 27 -9.13 1.31 43.68
N GLU A 28 -8.71 1.79 42.51
CA GLU A 28 -7.31 1.92 42.13
C GLU A 28 -6.84 3.39 42.11
N GLN A 29 -5.64 3.63 42.65
CA GLN A 29 -5.15 5.01 42.78
C GLN A 29 -4.78 5.66 41.42
N SER A 30 -4.18 4.87 40.52
CA SER A 30 -3.56 5.41 39.31
C SER A 30 -3.89 4.66 38.02
N THR A 31 -4.93 3.82 38.04
CA THR A 31 -5.33 3.04 36.89
C THR A 31 -6.49 3.68 36.14
N TRP A 32 -6.30 3.85 34.85
CA TRP A 32 -7.29 4.38 33.93
C TRP A 32 -7.49 3.40 32.78
N THR A 33 -8.69 3.31 32.27
CA THR A 33 -9.03 2.40 31.17
C THR A 33 -9.79 3.11 30.07
N ILE A 34 -9.59 2.64 28.84
CA ILE A 34 -10.39 3.00 27.68
C ILE A 34 -10.69 1.74 26.88
N LYS A 35 -11.89 1.63 26.37
CA LYS A 35 -12.29 0.52 25.51
C LYS A 35 -12.43 1.01 24.08
N LEU A 36 -11.61 0.49 23.19
CA LEU A 36 -11.65 0.80 21.75
C LEU A 36 -12.72 -0.09 21.10
N THR A 37 -13.95 0.41 20.98
CA THR A 37 -15.09 -0.35 20.46
C THR A 37 -15.61 0.21 19.14
N PRO A 38 -16.16 -0.65 18.27
CA PRO A 38 -16.31 -2.11 18.38
C PRO A 38 -15.03 -2.90 18.09
N SER A 39 -14.04 -2.27 17.46
CA SER A 39 -12.71 -2.83 17.24
C SER A 39 -11.69 -1.69 17.09
N ILE A 40 -10.39 -1.97 17.26
CA ILE A 40 -9.30 -1.01 17.03
C ILE A 40 -9.43 -0.36 15.64
N ARG A 41 -9.63 -1.18 14.61
CA ARG A 41 -9.75 -0.73 13.21
C ARG A 41 -10.92 0.26 13.02
N GLN A 42 -12.07 -0.04 13.54
CA GLN A 42 -13.25 0.81 13.42
C GLN A 42 -13.14 2.06 14.28
N TRP A 43 -12.55 1.93 15.46
CA TRP A 43 -12.36 3.06 16.37
C TRP A 43 -11.44 4.14 15.76
N TYR A 44 -10.33 3.73 15.11
CA TYR A 44 -9.43 4.62 14.40
C TYR A 44 -9.88 4.98 12.99
N GLY A 45 -10.84 4.26 12.42
CA GLY A 45 -11.29 4.48 11.04
C GLY A 45 -10.27 4.04 9.99
N SER A 46 -9.39 3.08 10.31
CA SER A 46 -8.30 2.65 9.41
C SER A 46 -8.76 1.83 8.19
N GLY A 47 -10.05 1.54 8.08
CA GLY A 47 -10.63 0.85 6.93
C GLY A 47 -9.96 -0.49 6.66
N LYS A 48 -9.39 -0.65 5.46
CA LYS A 48 -8.67 -1.86 5.01
C LYS A 48 -7.14 -1.75 5.16
N THR A 49 -6.62 -0.69 5.75
CA THR A 49 -5.18 -0.52 5.97
C THR A 49 -4.69 -1.47 7.05
N ALA A 50 -3.55 -2.11 6.83
CA ALA A 50 -2.91 -2.94 7.86
C ALA A 50 -2.53 -2.09 9.07
N VAL A 51 -2.88 -2.56 10.27
CA VAL A 51 -2.52 -1.91 11.53
C VAL A 51 -1.52 -2.79 12.26
N ASN A 52 -0.27 -2.38 12.30
CA ASN A 52 0.82 -3.10 12.95
C ASN A 52 1.31 -2.42 14.24
N ARG A 53 0.87 -1.20 14.49
CA ARG A 53 1.29 -0.40 15.64
C ARG A 53 0.21 0.63 15.98
N LEU A 54 -0.05 0.83 17.27
CA LEU A 54 -0.83 1.96 17.78
C LEU A 54 0.13 2.99 18.34
N GLY A 55 -0.06 4.26 17.96
CA GLY A 55 0.53 5.39 18.62
C GLY A 55 -0.47 5.96 19.62
N VAL A 56 -0.07 6.20 20.85
CA VAL A 56 -0.91 6.70 21.93
C VAL A 56 -0.19 7.79 22.69
N VAL A 57 -0.87 8.92 22.89
CA VAL A 57 -0.48 9.93 23.85
C VAL A 57 -1.61 10.08 24.87
N ILE A 58 -1.31 9.94 26.14
CA ILE A 58 -2.26 10.17 27.23
C ILE A 58 -2.04 11.56 27.76
N ARG A 59 -3.09 12.37 27.80
CA ARG A 59 -3.00 13.75 28.27
C ARG A 59 -4.12 14.10 29.25
N SER A 60 -3.87 15.11 30.08
CA SER A 60 -4.93 15.72 30.89
C SER A 60 -5.92 16.48 30.02
N ALA A 61 -7.17 16.63 30.51
CA ALA A 61 -8.24 17.28 29.75
C ALA A 61 -7.93 18.76 29.44
N ASP A 62 -7.17 19.43 30.32
CA ASP A 62 -6.73 20.80 30.15
C ASP A 62 -5.45 20.95 29.31
N GLY A 63 -4.88 19.83 28.85
CA GLY A 63 -3.65 19.82 28.05
C GLY A 63 -2.36 20.18 28.82
N SER A 64 -2.44 20.37 30.13
CA SER A 64 -1.27 20.82 30.93
C SER A 64 -0.24 19.72 31.18
N LYS A 65 -0.63 18.45 31.03
CA LYS A 65 0.22 17.27 31.21
C LYS A 65 -0.04 16.24 30.11
N GLN A 66 1.01 15.60 29.67
CA GLN A 66 0.94 14.50 28.70
C GLN A 66 2.08 13.52 28.89
N THR A 67 1.90 12.32 28.36
CA THR A 67 2.96 11.32 28.23
C THR A 67 3.84 11.60 27.00
N GLU A 68 4.96 10.95 26.93
CA GLU A 68 5.67 10.74 25.67
C GLU A 68 4.82 9.89 24.71
N ASP A 69 5.25 9.82 23.46
CA ASP A 69 4.64 8.95 22.44
C ASP A 69 4.81 7.48 22.84
N LEU A 70 3.70 6.80 23.06
CA LEU A 70 3.69 5.39 23.40
C LEU A 70 3.35 4.59 22.15
N PHE A 71 4.19 3.63 21.79
CA PHE A 71 3.97 2.76 20.64
C PHE A 71 3.70 1.32 21.07
N ILE A 72 2.50 0.84 20.76
CA ILE A 72 2.03 -0.50 21.12
C ILE A 72 1.98 -1.34 19.85
N PRO A 73 2.84 -2.37 19.72
CA PRO A 73 2.75 -3.27 18.57
C PRO A 73 1.45 -4.07 18.63
N VAL A 74 0.82 -4.25 17.47
CA VAL A 74 -0.39 -5.07 17.35
C VAL A 74 -0.25 -6.05 16.20
N THR A 75 -0.86 -7.23 16.36
CA THR A 75 -0.98 -8.20 15.28
C THR A 75 -2.34 -8.01 14.62
N ASP A 76 -2.34 -7.56 13.36
CA ASP A 76 -3.58 -7.39 12.61
C ASP A 76 -4.04 -8.72 12.03
N THR A 77 -4.85 -9.45 12.77
CA THR A 77 -5.38 -10.76 12.35
C THR A 77 -6.42 -10.67 11.23
N GLN A 78 -6.96 -9.49 10.97
CA GLN A 78 -7.93 -9.26 9.89
C GLN A 78 -7.25 -8.83 8.58
N PHE A 79 -6.00 -8.42 8.65
CA PHE A 79 -5.23 -8.07 7.48
C PHE A 79 -4.46 -9.28 6.97
N LYS A 80 -4.82 -9.73 5.78
CA LYS A 80 -4.02 -10.71 5.05
C LYS A 80 -3.19 -9.96 4.01
N ALA A 81 -1.88 -9.98 4.16
CA ALA A 81 -0.98 -9.44 3.15
C ALA A 81 -1.24 -10.11 1.80
N PHE A 82 -1.12 -9.36 0.72
CA PHE A 82 -1.22 -9.94 -0.62
C PHE A 82 -0.06 -10.91 -0.83
N GLU A 83 -0.39 -12.14 -1.21
CA GLU A 83 0.56 -13.17 -1.58
C GLU A 83 0.56 -13.34 -3.11
N PRO A 84 1.68 -13.00 -3.78
CA PRO A 84 1.81 -13.26 -5.20
C PRO A 84 1.65 -14.75 -5.49
N ALA A 85 0.84 -15.08 -6.49
CA ALA A 85 0.73 -16.44 -6.98
C ALA A 85 2.03 -16.92 -7.67
N ALA A 86 2.06 -18.17 -8.08
CA ALA A 86 3.15 -18.70 -8.87
C ALA A 86 3.37 -17.84 -10.13
N VAL A 87 4.63 -17.67 -10.49
CA VAL A 87 5.02 -16.89 -11.67
C VAL A 87 4.42 -17.51 -12.93
N LYS A 88 3.73 -16.69 -13.72
CA LYS A 88 3.30 -17.06 -15.06
C LYS A 88 4.46 -16.82 -16.02
N SER A 89 4.96 -17.85 -16.67
CA SER A 89 5.99 -17.72 -17.71
C SER A 89 5.34 -17.56 -19.08
N GLY A 90 5.90 -16.68 -19.89
CA GLY A 90 5.41 -16.47 -21.26
C GLY A 90 6.34 -15.53 -22.03
N ALA A 91 6.57 -15.86 -23.31
CA ALA A 91 7.36 -15.00 -24.17
C ALA A 91 6.67 -13.64 -24.38
N MET A 92 7.42 -12.58 -24.25
CA MET A 92 6.95 -11.22 -24.56
C MET A 92 6.64 -11.12 -26.06
N PRO A 93 5.52 -10.47 -26.45
CA PRO A 93 5.24 -10.21 -27.85
C PRO A 93 6.41 -9.48 -28.54
N SER A 94 6.72 -9.87 -29.77
CA SER A 94 7.86 -9.30 -30.51
C SER A 94 7.68 -7.80 -30.79
N GLY A 95 8.79 -7.08 -30.87
CA GLY A 95 8.80 -5.66 -31.23
C GLY A 95 8.48 -4.69 -30.10
N LEU A 96 8.30 -5.17 -28.87
CA LEU A 96 8.06 -4.32 -27.71
C LEU A 96 9.38 -3.90 -27.05
N LEU A 97 9.33 -2.72 -26.42
CA LEU A 97 10.43 -2.14 -25.67
C LEU A 97 10.09 -2.12 -24.17
N HIS A 98 11.10 -1.93 -23.33
CA HIS A 98 10.87 -1.67 -21.92
C HIS A 98 10.02 -0.40 -21.70
N GLY A 99 9.14 -0.43 -20.71
CA GLY A 99 8.22 0.65 -20.42
C GLY A 99 6.83 0.44 -21.07
N ILE A 100 6.24 1.52 -21.53
CA ILE A 100 4.88 1.60 -22.02
C ILE A 100 4.83 1.45 -23.54
N ASN A 101 4.17 0.42 -24.04
CA ASN A 101 3.96 0.17 -25.46
C ASN A 101 2.49 0.29 -25.81
N ILE A 102 2.13 1.28 -26.63
CA ILE A 102 0.76 1.43 -27.17
C ILE A 102 0.65 0.46 -28.36
N VAL A 103 -0.21 -0.54 -28.24
CA VAL A 103 -0.42 -1.58 -29.25
C VAL A 103 -1.48 -1.14 -30.27
N ASP A 104 -2.57 -0.58 -29.76
CA ASP A 104 -3.67 -0.01 -30.55
C ASP A 104 -4.41 1.08 -29.75
N ASN A 105 -5.56 1.54 -30.24
CA ASN A 105 -6.33 2.62 -29.62
C ASN A 105 -6.93 2.31 -28.24
N SER A 106 -6.84 1.07 -27.78
CA SER A 106 -7.43 0.61 -26.52
C SER A 106 -6.55 -0.36 -25.73
N THR A 107 -5.36 -0.69 -26.27
CA THR A 107 -4.50 -1.73 -25.74
C THR A 107 -3.10 -1.22 -25.50
N VAL A 108 -2.58 -1.49 -24.32
CA VAL A 108 -1.22 -1.14 -23.90
C VAL A 108 -0.52 -2.38 -23.36
N THR A 109 0.74 -2.58 -23.73
CA THR A 109 1.60 -3.56 -23.07
C THR A 109 2.66 -2.83 -22.22
N LEU A 110 2.71 -3.19 -20.95
CA LEU A 110 3.70 -2.71 -20.00
C LEU A 110 4.81 -3.74 -19.88
N VAL A 111 6.07 -3.28 -19.96
CA VAL A 111 7.25 -4.15 -19.90
C VAL A 111 8.22 -3.63 -18.85
N LEU A 112 8.40 -4.40 -17.78
CA LEU A 112 9.28 -4.08 -16.65
C LEU A 112 10.54 -4.94 -16.70
N TYR A 113 11.72 -4.33 -16.52
CA TYR A 113 12.97 -5.05 -16.42
C TYR A 113 13.00 -6.01 -15.22
N ASP A 114 13.50 -7.24 -15.42
CA ASP A 114 13.45 -8.29 -14.38
C ASP A 114 14.40 -8.04 -13.20
N LYS A 115 15.53 -7.38 -13.43
CA LYS A 115 16.53 -7.14 -12.40
C LYS A 115 16.38 -5.75 -11.77
N ASP A 116 16.75 -5.64 -10.51
CA ASP A 116 16.93 -4.36 -9.83
C ASP A 116 18.29 -3.72 -10.19
N LYS A 117 18.58 -2.55 -9.60
CA LYS A 117 19.87 -1.84 -9.79
C LYS A 117 21.11 -2.63 -9.35
N ASN A 118 20.94 -3.64 -8.53
CA ASN A 118 22.02 -4.51 -8.04
C ASN A 118 22.12 -5.82 -8.84
N GLY A 119 21.33 -5.98 -9.91
CA GLY A 119 21.27 -7.20 -10.70
C GLY A 119 20.45 -8.32 -10.09
N THR A 120 19.74 -8.07 -8.98
CA THR A 120 18.90 -9.05 -8.30
C THR A 120 17.59 -9.21 -9.03
N ARG A 121 17.23 -10.46 -9.36
CA ARG A 121 15.96 -10.78 -10.03
C ARG A 121 14.77 -10.58 -9.08
N LYS A 122 13.67 -10.08 -9.64
CA LYS A 122 12.38 -9.99 -8.98
C LYS A 122 11.75 -11.38 -8.84
N ASP A 123 11.08 -11.64 -7.70
CA ASP A 123 10.37 -12.90 -7.48
C ASP A 123 8.97 -12.87 -8.09
N PHE A 124 8.40 -11.68 -8.26
CA PHE A 124 7.08 -11.44 -8.82
C PHE A 124 6.96 -10.02 -9.39
N ALA A 125 5.97 -9.80 -10.24
CA ALA A 125 5.56 -8.47 -10.69
C ALA A 125 4.06 -8.39 -10.92
N HIS A 126 3.44 -7.34 -10.42
CA HIS A 126 2.03 -7.00 -10.59
C HIS A 126 1.89 -5.53 -10.95
N VAL A 127 0.81 -5.17 -11.62
CA VAL A 127 0.44 -3.78 -11.89
C VAL A 127 -0.75 -3.39 -11.02
N ILE A 128 -0.68 -2.23 -10.40
CA ILE A 128 -1.78 -1.56 -9.73
C ILE A 128 -2.00 -0.20 -10.39
N ALA A 129 -3.24 0.12 -10.74
CA ALA A 129 -3.55 1.25 -11.60
C ALA A 129 -5.01 1.68 -11.50
N ASP A 130 -5.34 2.81 -12.13
CA ASP A 130 -6.73 3.27 -12.26
C ASP A 130 -7.61 2.23 -12.97
N PHE A 131 -7.09 1.51 -13.96
CA PHE A 131 -7.86 0.52 -14.72
C PHE A 131 -8.22 -0.74 -13.93
N ASN A 132 -7.59 -1.01 -12.80
CA ASN A 132 -7.93 -2.11 -11.89
C ASN A 132 -8.27 -1.63 -10.47
N ASN A 133 -8.66 -0.34 -10.34
CA ASN A 133 -9.03 0.30 -9.07
C ASN A 133 -7.95 0.15 -7.98
N TRP A 134 -6.69 0.21 -8.37
CA TRP A 134 -5.52 0.08 -7.49
C TRP A 134 -5.53 -1.23 -6.66
N THR A 135 -6.12 -2.29 -7.23
CA THR A 135 -6.29 -3.58 -6.57
C THR A 135 -5.18 -4.55 -6.98
N LEU A 136 -4.51 -5.14 -6.00
CA LEU A 136 -3.61 -6.27 -6.21
C LEU A 136 -4.43 -7.55 -6.37
N SER A 137 -4.24 -8.25 -7.48
CA SER A 137 -4.88 -9.53 -7.77
C SER A 137 -3.92 -10.46 -8.51
N ASN A 138 -4.20 -11.75 -8.46
CA ASN A 138 -3.43 -12.76 -9.19
C ASN A 138 -4.10 -13.13 -10.54
N ASP A 139 -4.77 -12.16 -11.15
CA ASP A 139 -5.45 -12.30 -12.43
C ASP A 139 -4.74 -11.56 -13.58
N GLU A 140 -5.35 -11.58 -14.75
CA GLU A 140 -4.84 -10.95 -15.98
C GLU A 140 -4.80 -9.41 -15.95
N LYS A 141 -5.46 -8.76 -14.98
CA LYS A 141 -5.47 -7.30 -14.85
C LYS A 141 -4.36 -6.77 -13.95
N SER A 142 -3.65 -7.66 -13.27
CA SER A 142 -2.61 -7.26 -12.33
C SER A 142 -1.34 -8.12 -12.44
N GLN A 143 -1.45 -9.45 -12.50
CA GLN A 143 -0.27 -10.32 -12.52
C GLN A 143 0.42 -10.33 -13.89
N MET A 144 1.70 -9.99 -13.90
CA MET A 144 2.54 -9.97 -15.10
C MET A 144 3.10 -11.36 -15.45
N PHE A 145 3.34 -11.60 -16.73
CA PHE A 145 4.12 -12.73 -17.21
C PHE A 145 5.61 -12.45 -17.11
N ARG A 146 6.41 -13.47 -16.87
CA ARG A 146 7.87 -13.38 -16.92
C ARG A 146 8.40 -14.04 -18.19
N ASP A 147 9.20 -13.30 -18.92
CA ASP A 147 10.02 -13.80 -20.03
C ASP A 147 11.46 -13.91 -19.56
N ASP A 148 11.93 -15.14 -19.32
CA ASP A 148 13.29 -15.40 -18.86
C ASP A 148 14.34 -15.13 -19.96
N ALA A 149 13.98 -15.33 -21.22
CA ALA A 149 14.86 -15.11 -22.35
C ALA A 149 15.07 -13.61 -22.63
N ALA A 150 13.99 -12.81 -22.55
CA ALA A 150 14.04 -11.37 -22.71
C ALA A 150 14.47 -10.65 -21.41
N GLY A 151 14.48 -11.33 -20.27
CA GLY A 151 14.85 -10.75 -18.97
C GLY A 151 13.88 -9.69 -18.49
N CYS A 152 12.59 -9.88 -18.71
CA CYS A 152 11.55 -8.90 -18.38
C CYS A 152 10.28 -9.53 -17.82
N TRP A 153 9.43 -8.67 -17.29
CA TRP A 153 8.04 -8.93 -16.94
C TRP A 153 7.15 -8.12 -17.86
N TRP A 154 6.04 -8.67 -18.31
CA TRP A 154 5.14 -7.97 -19.21
C TRP A 154 3.67 -8.30 -18.93
N ILE A 155 2.80 -7.37 -19.27
CA ILE A 155 1.34 -7.53 -19.20
C ILE A 155 0.69 -6.69 -20.29
N THR A 156 -0.32 -7.24 -20.95
CA THR A 156 -1.12 -6.50 -21.92
C THR A 156 -2.48 -6.19 -21.31
N ILE A 157 -2.85 -4.92 -21.32
CA ILE A 157 -4.12 -4.40 -20.81
C ILE A 157 -4.92 -3.88 -21.98
N SER A 158 -6.08 -4.43 -22.18
CA SER A 158 -7.04 -4.03 -23.24
C SER A 158 -8.26 -3.34 -22.65
N GLY A 159 -9.03 -2.66 -23.52
CA GLY A 159 -10.26 -1.96 -23.14
C GLY A 159 -10.02 -0.60 -22.48
N LEU A 160 -8.84 -0.04 -22.65
CA LEU A 160 -8.50 1.29 -22.17
C LEU A 160 -9.09 2.37 -23.09
N ASN A 161 -9.38 3.53 -22.56
CA ASN A 161 -9.65 4.73 -23.32
C ASN A 161 -8.41 5.62 -23.35
N LEU A 162 -7.59 5.51 -24.38
CA LEU A 162 -6.31 6.23 -24.48
C LEU A 162 -6.44 7.75 -24.65
N ALA A 163 -7.67 8.30 -24.71
CA ALA A 163 -7.91 9.74 -24.54
C ALA A 163 -7.86 10.18 -23.06
N LYS A 164 -7.77 9.24 -22.12
CA LYS A 164 -7.62 9.49 -20.69
C LYS A 164 -6.20 9.19 -20.24
N GLU A 165 -5.75 9.91 -19.23
CA GLU A 165 -4.56 9.53 -18.46
C GLU A 165 -4.90 8.40 -17.50
N TYR A 166 -3.96 7.48 -17.33
CA TYR A 166 -4.04 6.40 -16.35
C TYR A 166 -2.79 6.45 -15.47
N ALA A 167 -3.00 6.52 -14.17
CA ALA A 167 -1.92 6.34 -13.21
C ALA A 167 -1.71 4.85 -12.92
N PHE A 168 -0.45 4.44 -12.77
CA PHE A 168 -0.12 3.07 -12.40
C PHE A 168 1.22 2.99 -11.68
N GLN A 169 1.41 1.89 -10.97
CA GLN A 169 2.68 1.49 -10.34
C GLN A 169 2.86 -0.02 -10.51
N TYR A 170 4.10 -0.47 -10.43
CA TYR A 170 4.41 -1.88 -10.25
C TYR A 170 4.52 -2.22 -8.76
N TYR A 171 3.92 -3.34 -8.37
CA TYR A 171 4.15 -3.99 -7.09
C TYR A 171 5.02 -5.22 -7.35
N THR A 172 6.25 -5.22 -6.84
CA THR A 172 7.28 -6.16 -7.27
C THR A 172 8.38 -6.30 -6.21
N GLY A 173 9.42 -7.07 -6.50
CA GLY A 173 10.60 -7.23 -5.66
C GLY A 173 10.76 -8.65 -5.14
N LYS A 174 11.29 -8.79 -3.93
CA LYS A 174 11.36 -10.05 -3.21
C LYS A 174 10.07 -10.27 -2.42
N LYS A 175 9.67 -11.54 -2.24
CA LYS A 175 8.44 -11.87 -1.48
C LYS A 175 8.44 -11.29 -0.08
N ASP A 176 9.59 -11.32 0.58
CA ASP A 176 9.74 -10.85 1.96
C ASP A 176 9.88 -9.33 2.06
N THR A 177 10.24 -8.67 0.96
CA THR A 177 10.45 -7.22 0.89
C THR A 177 9.84 -6.65 -0.39
N PRO A 178 8.50 -6.70 -0.51
CA PRO A 178 7.81 -6.13 -1.66
C PRO A 178 7.92 -4.61 -1.67
N ILE A 179 8.02 -4.05 -2.87
CA ILE A 179 8.10 -2.60 -3.09
C ILE A 179 7.09 -2.16 -4.14
N ARG A 180 6.70 -0.89 -4.08
CA ARG A 180 5.99 -0.21 -5.17
C ARG A 180 6.96 0.69 -5.89
N VAL A 181 6.96 0.62 -7.22
CA VAL A 181 7.84 1.43 -8.05
C VAL A 181 7.05 2.04 -9.21
N ALA A 182 7.39 3.28 -9.55
CA ALA A 182 6.93 3.89 -10.79
C ALA A 182 7.62 3.24 -12.00
N ASP A 183 7.02 3.36 -13.18
CA ASP A 183 7.67 2.94 -14.41
C ASP A 183 8.85 3.88 -14.71
N PRO A 184 10.08 3.35 -14.89
CA PRO A 184 11.28 4.17 -15.18
C PRO A 184 11.17 4.95 -16.50
N TYR A 185 10.30 4.52 -17.40
CA TYR A 185 10.07 5.14 -18.71
C TYR A 185 8.81 6.02 -18.76
N ALA A 186 8.12 6.20 -17.62
CA ALA A 186 6.96 7.09 -17.54
C ALA A 186 7.37 8.53 -17.83
N ARG A 187 6.64 9.19 -18.74
CA ARG A 187 6.89 10.61 -19.08
C ARG A 187 6.37 11.58 -18.01
N LYS A 188 5.42 11.14 -17.22
CA LYS A 188 4.80 11.91 -16.14
C LYS A 188 4.79 11.06 -14.87
N ILE A 189 5.35 11.59 -13.83
CA ILE A 189 5.32 10.98 -12.49
C ILE A 189 4.39 11.85 -11.66
N LEU A 190 3.40 11.22 -11.03
CA LEU A 190 2.54 11.89 -10.06
C LEU A 190 3.31 11.99 -8.74
N ASP A 191 3.60 13.20 -8.33
CA ASP A 191 4.13 13.50 -7.01
C ASP A 191 2.93 13.66 -6.06
N PRO A 192 2.90 13.00 -4.90
CA PRO A 192 1.82 13.18 -3.92
C PRO A 192 1.72 14.61 -3.37
N TRP A 193 2.68 15.45 -3.68
CA TRP A 193 2.75 16.86 -3.23
C TRP A 193 2.38 17.88 -4.32
N ASN A 194 1.99 17.45 -5.53
CA ASN A 194 1.51 18.30 -6.63
C ASN A 194 0.03 18.10 -6.88
#